data_5e645ba1feb66449885eb900c36d7160
#
_entry.id   5e645ba1feb66449885eb900c36d7160
#
_cell.length_a   1.000
_cell.length_b   1.000
_cell.length_c   1.000
_cell.angle_alpha   90.00
_cell.angle_beta   90.00
_cell.angle_gamma   90.00
#
_symmetry.space_group_name_H-M   'P 1'
#
loop_
_entity.id
_entity.type
_entity.pdbx_description
1 polymer ?
#
loop_
_entity_poly.entity_id
_entity_poly.type
_entity_poly.pdbx_seq_one_letter_code
_entity_poly.pdbx_strand_id
1 'polypeptide(L)'
;DGIGGDSDVSLFDTAITMLTYLAAWNVNGDFVPERMRNSAHPSLVPFQNFEAADGWIVVACAKEKFWNRLAVAIGRPDLADDKRYATFEDRRANSHELIKVLEDIFLTQKCDYWISALTDAGVPVGPVLDVEQALNDPHTVARGLVVETDHHRFGRVRQLASPVNFGSLPKEYRRAPQRNEDFGYVMNELLKYSPEQIAELGNAEAFGTRSAAQPGPEHLEAESAL
;
A
#
# COMPACT_ATOMS: atom_id res chain seq x y z
N ASP A 1 -13.69 -13.54 26.24
CA ASP A 1 -13.98 -13.26 27.68
C ASP A 1 -15.08 -12.22 27.86
N GLY A 2 -15.56 -11.55 26.79
CA GLY A 2 -16.58 -10.50 26.86
C GLY A 2 -16.11 -9.19 27.53
N ILE A 3 -14.81 -9.02 27.76
CA ILE A 3 -14.23 -7.81 28.33
C ILE A 3 -13.72 -6.94 27.18
N GLY A 4 -14.30 -5.76 27.04
CA GLY A 4 -13.84 -4.73 26.12
C GLY A 4 -12.64 -4.00 26.68
N GLY A 5 -11.95 -3.23 25.84
CA GLY A 5 -10.84 -2.39 26.22
C GLY A 5 -10.66 -1.25 25.22
N ASP A 6 -9.99 -0.20 25.67
CA ASP A 6 -9.65 0.92 24.83
C ASP A 6 -8.44 0.59 23.96
N SER A 7 -8.45 1.09 22.73
CA SER A 7 -7.32 0.98 21.80
C SER A 7 -7.01 2.37 21.23
N ASP A 8 -5.81 2.82 21.46
CA ASP A 8 -5.30 4.06 20.89
C ASP A 8 -4.29 3.76 19.78
N VAL A 9 -4.50 4.33 18.61
CA VAL A 9 -3.62 4.17 17.44
C VAL A 9 -3.42 5.53 16.78
N SER A 10 -2.24 6.12 16.94
CA SER A 10 -1.93 7.38 16.28
C SER A 10 -1.31 7.14 14.89
N LEU A 11 -1.52 8.09 13.97
CA LEU A 11 -0.87 8.10 12.66
C LEU A 11 0.65 8.23 12.79
N PHE A 12 1.10 9.01 13.78
CA PHE A 12 2.53 9.22 14.03
C PHE A 12 3.23 7.93 14.47
N ASP A 13 2.67 7.23 15.46
CA ASP A 13 3.24 5.98 15.97
C ASP A 13 3.26 4.91 14.87
N THR A 14 2.18 4.84 14.08
CA THR A 14 2.11 3.95 12.92
C THR A 14 3.22 4.27 11.91
N ALA A 15 3.42 5.54 11.56
CA ALA A 15 4.47 5.97 10.64
C ALA A 15 5.88 5.63 11.17
N ILE A 16 6.13 5.82 12.47
CA ILE A 16 7.41 5.45 13.10
C ILE A 16 7.63 3.94 13.04
N THR A 17 6.61 3.13 13.35
CA THR A 17 6.75 1.66 13.29
C THR A 17 6.99 1.15 11.87
N MET A 18 6.51 1.85 10.85
CA MET A 18 6.78 1.51 9.44
C MET A 18 8.23 1.73 9.00
N LEU A 19 9.06 2.44 9.78
CA LEU A 19 10.49 2.56 9.50
C LEU A 19 11.25 1.22 9.63
N THR A 20 10.67 0.26 10.33
CA THR A 20 11.12 -1.14 10.41
C THR A 20 12.63 -1.28 10.70
N TYR A 21 13.40 -1.91 9.80
CA TYR A 21 14.82 -2.17 10.00
C TYR A 21 15.69 -0.91 9.98
N LEU A 22 15.28 0.17 9.29
CA LEU A 22 16.03 1.43 9.29
C LEU A 22 16.06 2.05 10.70
N ALA A 23 14.92 2.04 11.39
CA ALA A 23 14.87 2.47 12.79
C ALA A 23 15.70 1.54 13.66
N ALA A 24 15.61 0.22 13.49
CA ALA A 24 16.39 -0.74 14.25
C ALA A 24 17.91 -0.53 14.08
N TRP A 25 18.38 -0.25 12.88
CA TRP A 25 19.80 0.04 12.62
C TRP A 25 20.26 1.35 13.25
N ASN A 26 19.40 2.37 13.24
CA ASN A 26 19.71 3.67 13.84
C ASN A 26 19.78 3.61 15.36
N VAL A 27 18.78 2.99 16.03
CA VAL A 27 18.72 2.97 17.50
C VAL A 27 19.68 1.97 18.15
N ASN A 28 20.20 0.99 17.41
CA ASN A 28 21.12 -0.04 17.92
C ASN A 28 22.56 0.06 17.36
N GLY A 29 22.83 1.05 16.52
CA GLY A 29 24.13 1.23 15.88
C GLY A 29 24.32 2.67 15.39
N ASP A 30 25.44 2.92 14.75
CA ASP A 30 25.81 4.25 14.25
C ASP A 30 25.26 4.52 12.84
N PHE A 31 24.28 3.75 12.38
CA PHE A 31 23.70 3.95 11.05
C PHE A 31 22.80 5.16 11.02
N VAL A 32 23.17 6.15 10.20
CA VAL A 32 22.35 7.32 9.91
C VAL A 32 21.71 7.15 8.53
N PRO A 33 20.38 6.94 8.45
CA PRO A 33 19.70 6.78 7.17
C PRO A 33 19.68 8.10 6.41
N GLU A 34 20.06 8.04 5.12
CA GLU A 34 19.99 9.16 4.18
C GLU A 34 18.81 8.97 3.21
N ARG A 35 18.43 10.06 2.56
CA ARG A 35 17.44 9.99 1.47
C ARG A 35 18.08 9.37 0.24
N MET A 36 17.60 8.18 -0.15
CA MET A 36 18.10 7.47 -1.32
C MET A 36 17.25 7.80 -2.56
N ARG A 37 17.94 8.03 -3.69
CA ARG A 37 17.28 8.22 -4.99
C ARG A 37 16.60 6.92 -5.43
N ASN A 38 15.47 7.01 -6.13
CA ASN A 38 14.73 5.89 -6.70
C ASN A 38 14.35 4.80 -5.67
N SER A 39 14.13 5.18 -4.40
CA SER A 39 13.83 4.27 -3.29
C SER A 39 14.90 3.18 -3.11
N ALA A 40 16.17 3.51 -3.35
CA ALA A 40 17.28 2.57 -3.25
C ALA A 40 17.46 2.06 -1.81
N HIS A 41 17.78 0.77 -1.70
CA HIS A 41 18.15 0.17 -0.43
C HIS A 41 19.55 0.66 0.01
N PRO A 42 19.75 1.05 1.27
CA PRO A 42 21.00 1.70 1.70
C PRO A 42 22.24 0.78 1.70
N SER A 43 22.07 -0.53 1.63
CA SER A 43 23.18 -1.49 1.68
C SER A 43 23.18 -2.53 0.57
N LEU A 44 22.08 -2.71 -0.16
CA LEU A 44 21.97 -3.72 -1.23
C LEU A 44 21.92 -3.05 -2.60
N VAL A 45 22.81 -3.44 -3.50
CA VAL A 45 22.91 -2.87 -4.85
C VAL A 45 23.01 -4.00 -5.89
N PRO A 46 22.15 -3.97 -6.96
CA PRO A 46 20.99 -3.12 -7.11
C PRO A 46 19.79 -3.60 -6.30
N PHE A 47 19.14 -2.68 -5.60
CA PHE A 47 17.81 -2.87 -5.01
C PHE A 47 17.11 -1.52 -4.98
N GLN A 48 16.41 -1.18 -6.05
CA GLN A 48 15.75 0.12 -6.24
C GLN A 48 14.78 0.09 -7.42
N ASN A 49 14.11 1.22 -7.63
CA ASN A 49 13.34 1.45 -8.84
C ASN A 49 14.24 1.87 -9.99
N PHE A 50 13.92 1.37 -11.20
CA PHE A 50 14.55 1.75 -12.46
C PHE A 50 13.50 2.18 -13.46
N GLU A 51 13.80 3.24 -14.21
CA GLU A 51 12.98 3.67 -15.33
C GLU A 51 13.21 2.75 -16.52
N ALA A 52 12.13 2.31 -17.15
CA ALA A 52 12.10 1.59 -18.40
C ALA A 52 11.54 2.49 -19.51
N ALA A 53 11.46 2.02 -20.73
CA ALA A 53 11.02 2.84 -21.86
C ALA A 53 9.58 3.39 -21.74
N ASP A 54 8.73 2.77 -20.92
CA ASP A 54 7.31 3.11 -20.81
C ASP A 54 6.79 3.16 -19.35
N GLY A 55 7.68 3.16 -18.36
CA GLY A 55 7.28 3.20 -16.96
C GLY A 55 8.43 2.87 -16.01
N TRP A 56 8.10 2.30 -14.86
CA TRP A 56 9.05 2.00 -13.81
C TRP A 56 8.92 0.55 -13.34
N ILE A 57 10.06 -0.06 -13.05
CA ILE A 57 10.17 -1.38 -12.44
C ILE A 57 10.98 -1.31 -11.15
N VAL A 58 10.69 -2.18 -10.18
CA VAL A 58 11.56 -2.43 -9.04
C VAL A 58 12.38 -3.69 -9.30
N VAL A 59 13.69 -3.61 -9.10
CA VAL A 59 14.59 -4.76 -9.17
C VAL A 59 15.29 -4.95 -7.84
N ALA A 60 15.30 -6.18 -7.29
CA ALA A 60 15.77 -6.46 -5.94
C ALA A 60 16.79 -7.61 -5.90
N CYS A 61 18.07 -7.30 -6.02
CA CYS A 61 19.14 -8.27 -5.88
C CYS A 61 19.59 -8.42 -4.41
N ALA A 62 18.71 -9.00 -3.58
CA ALA A 62 18.98 -9.20 -2.15
C ALA A 62 19.86 -10.43 -1.82
N LYS A 63 20.36 -11.14 -2.84
CA LYS A 63 21.29 -12.26 -2.70
C LYS A 63 22.28 -12.23 -3.86
N GLU A 64 23.51 -12.71 -3.66
CA GLU A 64 24.55 -12.73 -4.68
C GLU A 64 24.12 -13.47 -5.97
N LYS A 65 23.40 -14.58 -5.82
CA LYS A 65 22.88 -15.31 -6.96
C LYS A 65 21.94 -14.48 -7.86
N PHE A 66 21.24 -13.48 -7.31
CA PHE A 66 20.36 -12.62 -8.09
C PHE A 66 21.14 -11.60 -8.91
N TRP A 67 22.26 -11.11 -8.39
CA TRP A 67 23.18 -10.26 -9.16
C TRP A 67 23.71 -10.98 -10.41
N ASN A 68 24.25 -12.18 -10.23
CA ASN A 68 24.79 -12.95 -11.35
C ASN A 68 23.72 -13.25 -12.42
N ARG A 69 22.52 -13.59 -12.01
CA ARG A 69 21.39 -13.83 -12.91
C ARG A 69 20.93 -12.56 -13.61
N LEU A 70 20.89 -11.44 -12.89
CA LEU A 70 20.58 -10.13 -13.45
C LEU A 70 21.56 -9.78 -14.58
N ALA A 71 22.85 -9.85 -14.32
CA ALA A 71 23.89 -9.51 -15.29
C ALA A 71 23.75 -10.32 -16.60
N VAL A 72 23.45 -11.61 -16.48
CA VAL A 72 23.19 -12.47 -17.64
C VAL A 72 21.90 -12.06 -18.35
N ALA A 73 20.81 -11.84 -17.62
CA ALA A 73 19.50 -11.52 -18.19
C ALA A 73 19.44 -10.18 -18.92
N ILE A 74 20.23 -9.21 -18.47
CA ILE A 74 20.36 -7.89 -19.13
C ILE A 74 21.39 -7.89 -20.28
N GLY A 75 21.98 -9.04 -20.61
CA GLY A 75 22.96 -9.17 -21.68
C GLY A 75 24.35 -8.63 -21.33
N ARG A 76 24.68 -8.48 -20.05
CA ARG A 76 25.97 -7.98 -19.55
C ARG A 76 26.62 -8.94 -18.55
N PRO A 77 26.93 -10.19 -18.96
CA PRO A 77 27.58 -11.16 -18.06
C PRO A 77 28.95 -10.67 -17.58
N ASP A 78 29.63 -9.80 -18.35
CA ASP A 78 30.87 -9.14 -17.99
C ASP A 78 30.80 -8.38 -16.65
N LEU A 79 29.64 -7.83 -16.29
CA LEU A 79 29.46 -7.14 -15.02
C LEU A 79 29.50 -8.10 -13.80
N ALA A 80 29.12 -9.36 -13.98
CA ALA A 80 29.21 -10.35 -12.90
C ALA A 80 30.65 -10.79 -12.64
N ASP A 81 31.51 -10.75 -13.68
CA ASP A 81 32.92 -11.13 -13.59
C ASP A 81 33.80 -9.95 -13.18
N ASP A 82 33.28 -8.72 -13.18
CA ASP A 82 34.03 -7.53 -12.80
C ASP A 82 34.23 -7.48 -11.28
N LYS A 83 35.48 -7.41 -10.84
CA LYS A 83 35.86 -7.35 -9.41
C LYS A 83 35.24 -6.17 -8.67
N ARG A 84 34.92 -5.08 -9.37
CA ARG A 84 34.26 -3.91 -8.78
C ARG A 84 32.83 -4.21 -8.33
N TYR A 85 32.23 -5.31 -8.81
CA TYR A 85 30.84 -5.67 -8.57
C TYR A 85 30.66 -7.09 -8.01
N ALA A 86 31.75 -7.74 -7.59
CA ALA A 86 31.79 -9.14 -7.21
C ALA A 86 30.99 -9.42 -5.92
N THR A 87 31.09 -8.55 -4.92
CA THR A 87 30.40 -8.69 -3.63
C THR A 87 29.42 -7.56 -3.39
N PHE A 88 28.56 -7.70 -2.34
CA PHE A 88 27.69 -6.61 -1.92
C PHE A 88 28.45 -5.33 -1.57
N GLU A 89 29.60 -5.48 -0.88
CA GLU A 89 30.46 -4.36 -0.50
C GLU A 89 31.04 -3.67 -1.72
N ASP A 90 31.54 -4.44 -2.68
CA ASP A 90 32.13 -3.92 -3.93
C ASP A 90 31.06 -3.16 -4.73
N ARG A 91 29.86 -3.72 -4.90
CA ARG A 91 28.73 -3.05 -5.59
C ARG A 91 28.29 -1.79 -4.88
N ARG A 92 28.26 -1.80 -3.53
CA ARG A 92 27.93 -0.61 -2.76
C ARG A 92 28.98 0.48 -2.93
N ALA A 93 30.26 0.12 -2.87
CA ALA A 93 31.36 1.06 -3.04
C ALA A 93 31.37 1.69 -4.44
N ASN A 94 30.97 0.94 -5.46
CA ASN A 94 30.93 1.36 -6.86
C ASN A 94 29.48 1.61 -7.37
N SER A 95 28.54 1.87 -6.44
CA SER A 95 27.11 1.94 -6.75
C SER A 95 26.77 3.00 -7.79
N HIS A 96 27.37 4.18 -7.70
CA HIS A 96 27.08 5.30 -8.62
C HIS A 96 27.34 4.91 -10.09
N GLU A 97 28.47 4.27 -10.38
CA GLU A 97 28.83 3.83 -11.73
C GLU A 97 27.93 2.68 -12.19
N LEU A 98 27.76 1.67 -11.32
CA LEU A 98 26.93 0.51 -11.62
C LEU A 98 25.48 0.89 -11.91
N ILE A 99 24.87 1.72 -11.06
CA ILE A 99 23.47 2.14 -11.23
C ILE A 99 23.29 2.89 -12.54
N LYS A 100 24.21 3.78 -12.91
CA LYS A 100 24.15 4.47 -14.20
C LYS A 100 24.14 3.50 -15.37
N VAL A 101 24.99 2.48 -15.35
CA VAL A 101 25.02 1.44 -16.40
C VAL A 101 23.69 0.68 -16.47
N LEU A 102 23.10 0.34 -15.32
CA LEU A 102 21.82 -0.35 -15.27
C LEU A 102 20.66 0.54 -15.72
N GLU A 103 20.64 1.82 -15.34
CA GLU A 103 19.66 2.80 -15.81
C GLU A 103 19.66 2.89 -17.34
N ASP A 104 20.85 3.04 -17.95
CA ASP A 104 21.00 3.12 -19.42
C ASP A 104 20.48 1.83 -20.11
N ILE A 105 20.64 0.66 -19.49
CA ILE A 105 20.18 -0.60 -20.04
C ILE A 105 18.65 -0.71 -19.89
N PHE A 106 18.08 -0.43 -18.73
CA PHE A 106 16.66 -0.58 -18.49
C PHE A 106 15.80 0.35 -19.36
N LEU A 107 16.30 1.53 -19.71
CA LEU A 107 15.64 2.44 -20.66
C LEU A 107 15.49 1.87 -22.08
N THR A 108 16.23 0.82 -22.46
CA THR A 108 16.21 0.26 -23.83
C THR A 108 14.98 -0.56 -24.15
N GLN A 109 14.24 -1.04 -23.17
CA GLN A 109 13.06 -1.90 -23.33
C GLN A 109 11.93 -1.48 -22.41
N LYS A 110 10.71 -1.98 -22.70
CA LYS A 110 9.50 -1.75 -21.94
C LYS A 110 9.48 -2.53 -20.62
N CYS A 111 8.65 -2.10 -19.69
CA CYS A 111 8.43 -2.76 -18.38
C CYS A 111 8.12 -4.25 -18.55
N ASP A 112 7.16 -4.61 -19.40
CA ASP A 112 6.73 -6.00 -19.59
C ASP A 112 7.87 -6.90 -20.08
N TYR A 113 8.73 -6.39 -20.96
CA TYR A 113 9.91 -7.13 -21.41
C TYR A 113 10.85 -7.45 -20.24
N TRP A 114 11.18 -6.44 -19.43
CA TRP A 114 12.09 -6.63 -18.30
C TRP A 114 11.47 -7.51 -17.22
N ILE A 115 10.18 -7.35 -16.92
CA ILE A 115 9.49 -8.17 -15.94
C ILE A 115 9.50 -9.64 -16.36
N SER A 116 9.20 -9.93 -17.62
CA SER A 116 9.27 -11.30 -18.13
C SER A 116 10.69 -11.86 -18.09
N ALA A 117 11.66 -11.18 -18.68
CA ALA A 117 13.03 -11.65 -18.78
C ALA A 117 13.68 -11.89 -17.40
N LEU A 118 13.45 -10.98 -16.45
CA LEU A 118 14.02 -11.10 -15.11
C LEU A 118 13.29 -12.14 -14.25
N THR A 119 11.98 -12.29 -14.42
CA THR A 119 11.20 -13.35 -13.77
C THR A 119 11.68 -14.72 -14.25
N ASP A 120 11.85 -14.92 -15.54
CA ASP A 120 12.35 -16.18 -16.13
C ASP A 120 13.78 -16.51 -15.65
N ALA A 121 14.60 -15.50 -15.45
CA ALA A 121 15.92 -15.63 -14.85
C ALA A 121 15.87 -15.87 -13.32
N GLY A 122 14.71 -15.76 -12.69
CA GLY A 122 14.53 -15.90 -11.25
C GLY A 122 15.16 -14.75 -10.45
N VAL A 123 15.13 -13.54 -11.00
CA VAL A 123 15.51 -12.28 -10.35
C VAL A 123 14.24 -11.62 -9.84
N PRO A 124 14.16 -11.22 -8.56
CA PRO A 124 13.01 -10.48 -8.03
C PRO A 124 12.82 -9.15 -8.75
N VAL A 125 11.69 -9.01 -9.41
CA VAL A 125 11.29 -7.83 -10.18
C VAL A 125 9.78 -7.65 -10.09
N GLY A 126 9.31 -6.41 -10.23
CA GLY A 126 7.89 -6.10 -10.32
C GLY A 126 7.65 -4.73 -10.94
N PRO A 127 6.44 -4.45 -11.43
CA PRO A 127 6.07 -3.13 -11.92
C PRO A 127 5.91 -2.14 -10.76
N VAL A 128 6.17 -0.87 -11.01
CA VAL A 128 5.74 0.23 -10.15
C VAL A 128 4.44 0.75 -10.73
N LEU A 129 3.34 0.44 -10.07
CA LEU A 129 1.99 0.73 -10.52
C LEU A 129 1.48 2.06 -9.95
N ASP A 130 0.68 2.78 -10.72
CA ASP A 130 -0.17 3.83 -10.19
C ASP A 130 -1.38 3.24 -9.43
N VAL A 131 -2.21 4.12 -8.84
CA VAL A 131 -3.36 3.68 -8.03
C VAL A 131 -4.38 2.92 -8.87
N GLU A 132 -4.68 3.37 -10.06
CA GLU A 132 -5.65 2.72 -10.95
C GLU A 132 -5.16 1.34 -11.39
N GLN A 133 -3.91 1.26 -11.81
CA GLN A 133 -3.25 0.00 -12.19
C GLN A 133 -3.21 -0.98 -11.01
N ALA A 134 -2.84 -0.53 -9.81
CA ALA A 134 -2.78 -1.37 -8.62
C ALA A 134 -4.17 -1.92 -8.22
N LEU A 135 -5.23 -1.11 -8.35
CA LEU A 135 -6.59 -1.54 -8.03
C LEU A 135 -7.18 -2.51 -9.06
N ASN A 136 -6.70 -2.48 -10.30
CA ASN A 136 -7.12 -3.37 -11.38
C ASN A 136 -6.14 -4.52 -11.64
N ASP A 137 -5.06 -4.61 -10.87
CA ASP A 137 -4.10 -5.72 -10.97
C ASP A 137 -4.78 -7.08 -10.77
N PRO A 138 -4.44 -8.11 -11.57
CA PRO A 138 -5.04 -9.42 -11.46
C PRO A 138 -4.97 -10.03 -10.05
N HIS A 139 -3.90 -9.77 -9.30
CA HIS A 139 -3.77 -10.22 -7.92
C HIS A 139 -4.75 -9.49 -6.99
N THR A 140 -4.89 -8.16 -7.13
CA THR A 140 -5.86 -7.34 -6.38
C THR A 140 -7.29 -7.84 -6.60
N VAL A 141 -7.64 -8.11 -7.87
CA VAL A 141 -8.94 -8.65 -8.26
C VAL A 141 -9.15 -10.06 -7.68
N ALA A 142 -8.19 -10.96 -7.85
CA ALA A 142 -8.26 -12.33 -7.33
C ALA A 142 -8.38 -12.39 -5.80
N ARG A 143 -7.80 -11.41 -5.10
CA ARG A 143 -7.89 -11.26 -3.65
C ARG A 143 -9.19 -10.61 -3.17
N GLY A 144 -10.01 -10.07 -4.07
CA GLY A 144 -11.23 -9.36 -3.71
C GLY A 144 -10.96 -8.14 -2.84
N LEU A 145 -9.88 -7.39 -3.16
CA LEU A 145 -9.47 -6.22 -2.36
C LEU A 145 -10.26 -4.95 -2.69
N VAL A 146 -11.06 -4.97 -3.75
CA VAL A 146 -12.05 -3.93 -4.06
C VAL A 146 -13.43 -4.55 -3.98
N VAL A 147 -14.29 -3.97 -3.15
CA VAL A 147 -15.66 -4.43 -2.93
C VAL A 147 -16.65 -3.34 -3.33
N GLU A 148 -17.86 -3.75 -3.69
CA GLU A 148 -18.93 -2.85 -4.08
C GLU A 148 -20.07 -2.95 -3.09
N THR A 149 -20.68 -1.81 -2.76
CA THR A 149 -21.87 -1.71 -1.92
C THR A 149 -22.85 -0.72 -2.53
N ASP A 150 -24.13 -0.97 -2.37
CA ASP A 150 -25.18 -0.05 -2.83
C ASP A 150 -25.50 0.96 -1.72
N HIS A 151 -25.27 2.23 -2.00
CA HIS A 151 -25.60 3.33 -1.11
C HIS A 151 -26.80 4.10 -1.67
N HIS A 152 -27.86 4.27 -0.85
CA HIS A 152 -29.12 4.87 -1.27
C HIS A 152 -29.00 6.28 -1.90
N ARG A 153 -27.95 7.05 -1.52
CA ARG A 153 -27.71 8.41 -2.02
C ARG A 153 -26.71 8.45 -3.16
N PHE A 154 -25.67 7.61 -3.13
CA PHE A 154 -24.55 7.63 -4.07
C PHE A 154 -24.61 6.49 -5.09
N GLY A 155 -25.63 5.62 -5.02
CA GLY A 155 -25.70 4.44 -5.86
C GLY A 155 -24.60 3.45 -5.52
N ARG A 156 -23.99 2.86 -6.53
CA ARG A 156 -22.88 1.90 -6.37
C ARG A 156 -21.62 2.61 -5.89
N VAL A 157 -21.10 2.20 -4.75
CA VAL A 157 -19.88 2.70 -4.14
C VAL A 157 -18.84 1.59 -4.13
N ARG A 158 -17.65 1.86 -4.64
CA ARG A 158 -16.48 0.98 -4.55
C ARG A 158 -15.60 1.41 -3.39
N GLN A 159 -15.12 0.44 -2.61
CA GLN A 159 -14.26 0.69 -1.45
C GLN A 159 -13.23 -0.41 -1.28
N LEU A 160 -12.17 -0.13 -0.54
CA LEU A 160 -11.16 -1.14 -0.24
C LEU A 160 -11.69 -2.10 0.82
N ALA A 161 -11.46 -3.39 0.59
CA ALA A 161 -11.71 -4.43 1.57
C ALA A 161 -10.72 -4.37 2.73
N SER A 162 -11.09 -4.94 3.88
CA SER A 162 -10.13 -5.14 4.97
C SER A 162 -9.00 -6.06 4.53
N PRO A 163 -7.72 -5.72 4.76
CA PRO A 163 -6.60 -6.62 4.50
C PRO A 163 -6.55 -7.79 5.49
N VAL A 164 -7.26 -7.69 6.62
CA VAL A 164 -7.28 -8.71 7.66
C VAL A 164 -8.32 -9.77 7.33
N ASN A 165 -7.90 -11.03 7.32
CA ASN A 165 -8.75 -12.19 7.11
C ASN A 165 -8.81 -13.02 8.39
N PHE A 166 -10.02 -13.28 8.89
CA PHE A 166 -10.25 -14.11 10.07
C PHE A 166 -10.76 -15.50 9.64
N GLY A 167 -9.85 -16.43 9.43
CA GLY A 167 -10.19 -17.84 9.17
C GLY A 167 -11.27 -18.02 8.12
N SER A 168 -12.32 -18.74 8.50
CA SER A 168 -13.49 -19.04 7.65
C SER A 168 -14.63 -18.06 7.81
N LEU A 169 -14.49 -16.98 8.58
CA LEU A 169 -15.56 -16.00 8.73
C LEU A 169 -15.84 -15.30 7.41
N PRO A 170 -17.10 -15.25 6.96
CA PRO A 170 -17.46 -14.55 5.75
C PRO A 170 -17.15 -13.06 5.88
N LYS A 171 -16.60 -12.47 4.83
CA LYS A 171 -16.40 -11.04 4.74
C LYS A 171 -17.70 -10.40 4.26
N GLU A 172 -18.47 -9.84 5.18
CA GLU A 172 -19.63 -9.03 4.83
C GLU A 172 -19.22 -7.56 4.81
N TYR A 173 -19.38 -6.94 3.67
CA TYR A 173 -19.14 -5.50 3.52
C TYR A 173 -20.49 -4.80 3.39
N ARG A 174 -20.72 -3.85 4.28
CA ARG A 174 -21.90 -3.01 4.28
C ARG A 174 -21.51 -1.60 3.83
N ARG A 175 -22.45 -0.90 3.23
CA ARG A 175 -22.29 0.52 2.96
C ARG A 175 -22.06 1.31 4.25
N ALA A 176 -21.47 2.49 4.13
CA ALA A 176 -21.41 3.42 5.26
C ALA A 176 -22.82 3.77 5.77
N PRO A 177 -23.05 3.76 7.09
CA PRO A 177 -24.35 4.12 7.65
C PRO A 177 -24.64 5.61 7.45
N GLN A 178 -25.92 5.94 7.37
CA GLN A 178 -26.35 7.32 7.48
C GLN A 178 -26.20 7.82 8.93
N ARG A 179 -26.17 9.13 9.06
CA ARG A 179 -26.21 9.74 10.40
C ARG A 179 -27.43 9.23 11.16
N ASN A 180 -27.21 8.64 12.33
CA ASN A 180 -28.23 8.14 13.24
C ASN A 180 -29.11 6.98 12.69
N GLU A 181 -28.65 6.27 11.66
CA GLU A 181 -29.39 5.17 11.05
C GLU A 181 -29.66 4.03 12.02
N ASP A 182 -28.66 3.67 12.82
CA ASP A 182 -28.73 2.56 13.76
C ASP A 182 -29.26 2.96 15.16
N PHE A 183 -29.78 4.17 15.32
CA PHE A 183 -30.26 4.67 16.62
C PHE A 183 -31.24 3.71 17.31
N GLY A 184 -32.22 3.24 16.58
CA GLY A 184 -33.24 2.32 17.15
C GLY A 184 -32.59 1.01 17.59
N TYR A 185 -31.69 0.44 16.78
CA TYR A 185 -30.97 -0.77 17.13
C TYR A 185 -30.09 -0.57 18.37
N VAL A 186 -29.33 0.51 18.41
CA VAL A 186 -28.43 0.80 19.54
C VAL A 186 -29.22 1.02 20.83
N MET A 187 -30.26 1.85 20.79
CA MET A 187 -31.03 2.19 22.01
C MET A 187 -31.90 1.02 22.51
N ASN A 188 -32.61 0.37 21.59
CA ASN A 188 -33.59 -0.66 22.00
C ASN A 188 -32.95 -2.04 22.16
N GLU A 189 -32.04 -2.43 21.20
CA GLU A 189 -31.52 -3.80 21.15
C GLU A 189 -30.23 -3.98 21.95
N LEU A 190 -29.29 -3.02 21.85
CA LEU A 190 -28.00 -3.10 22.55
C LEU A 190 -28.11 -2.58 23.98
N LEU A 191 -28.65 -1.36 24.19
CA LEU A 191 -28.70 -0.69 25.48
C LEU A 191 -29.95 -1.06 26.26
N LYS A 192 -30.99 -1.66 25.62
CA LYS A 192 -32.25 -2.07 26.25
C LYS A 192 -32.98 -0.93 26.98
N TYR A 193 -32.84 0.30 26.44
CA TYR A 193 -33.56 1.45 27.01
C TYR A 193 -35.04 1.39 26.69
N SER A 194 -35.87 1.78 27.66
CA SER A 194 -37.31 1.94 27.43
C SER A 194 -37.61 3.19 26.59
N PRO A 195 -38.77 3.27 25.93
CA PRO A 195 -39.20 4.47 25.23
C PRO A 195 -39.18 5.73 26.10
N GLU A 196 -39.52 5.60 27.39
CA GLU A 196 -39.51 6.69 28.36
C GLU A 196 -38.09 7.19 28.61
N GLN A 197 -37.13 6.28 28.83
CA GLN A 197 -35.71 6.61 29.01
C GLN A 197 -35.12 7.31 27.77
N ILE A 198 -35.47 6.83 26.56
CA ILE A 198 -35.07 7.46 25.32
C ILE A 198 -35.61 8.88 25.18
N ALA A 199 -36.88 9.08 25.59
CA ALA A 199 -37.52 10.39 25.58
C ALA A 199 -36.88 11.36 26.60
N GLU A 200 -36.55 10.88 27.81
CA GLU A 200 -35.83 11.68 28.81
C GLU A 200 -34.44 12.13 28.30
N LEU A 201 -33.69 11.23 27.71
CA LEU A 201 -32.39 11.54 27.11
C LEU A 201 -32.51 12.54 25.95
N GLY A 202 -33.55 12.40 25.13
CA GLY A 202 -33.86 13.35 24.07
C GLY A 202 -34.19 14.73 24.59
N ASN A 203 -34.97 14.84 25.66
CA ASN A 203 -35.31 16.10 26.31
C ASN A 203 -34.08 16.74 26.98
N ALA A 204 -33.15 15.93 27.46
CA ALA A 204 -31.85 16.37 28.00
C ALA A 204 -30.81 16.71 26.92
N GLU A 205 -31.23 16.76 25.66
CA GLU A 205 -30.34 17.04 24.50
C GLU A 205 -29.13 16.07 24.38
N ALA A 206 -29.20 14.88 24.99
CA ALA A 206 -28.11 13.90 24.98
C ALA A 206 -27.71 13.41 23.55
N PHE A 207 -28.64 13.53 22.59
CA PHE A 207 -28.42 13.13 21.19
C PHE A 207 -27.99 14.30 20.28
N GLY A 208 -27.70 15.46 20.86
CA GLY A 208 -27.38 16.70 20.15
C GLY A 208 -28.62 17.31 19.47
N THR A 209 -28.48 18.56 19.05
CA THR A 209 -29.52 19.25 18.26
C THR A 209 -29.67 18.61 16.89
N ARG A 210 -30.86 18.36 16.42
CA ARG A 210 -31.13 18.02 15.01
C ARG A 210 -30.67 19.22 14.15
N SER A 211 -29.49 19.15 13.60
CA SER A 211 -29.17 20.01 12.46
C SER A 211 -30.17 19.67 11.35
N ALA A 212 -30.92 20.69 10.91
CA ALA A 212 -31.78 20.55 9.73
C ALA A 212 -30.93 19.86 8.65
N ALA A 213 -31.51 18.81 8.04
CA ALA A 213 -30.84 18.06 6.99
C ALA A 213 -30.31 19.08 5.98
N GLN A 214 -28.99 19.21 5.86
CA GLN A 214 -28.41 19.97 4.75
C GLN A 214 -28.90 19.27 3.48
N PRO A 215 -29.54 20.00 2.55
CA PRO A 215 -29.84 19.44 1.24
C PRO A 215 -28.50 18.92 0.70
N GLY A 216 -28.51 17.68 0.24
CA GLY A 216 -27.32 17.10 -0.34
C GLY A 216 -26.80 17.99 -1.46
N PRO A 217 -25.51 17.94 -1.79
CA PRO A 217 -25.01 18.60 -2.99
C PRO A 217 -25.87 18.14 -4.15
N GLU A 218 -26.59 19.09 -4.72
CA GLU A 218 -27.16 18.93 -6.06
C GLU A 218 -26.02 18.44 -6.92
N HIS A 219 -26.29 17.42 -7.72
CA HIS A 219 -25.39 16.76 -8.64
C HIS A 219 -24.10 17.55 -8.91
N LEU A 220 -22.98 17.04 -8.42
CA LEU A 220 -21.70 17.30 -9.06
C LEU A 220 -21.83 16.62 -10.42
N GLU A 221 -22.29 17.37 -11.41
CA GLU A 221 -22.04 17.05 -12.79
C GLU A 221 -20.55 16.82 -12.89
N ALA A 222 -20.19 15.66 -13.37
CA ALA A 222 -18.82 15.32 -13.67
C ALA A 222 -18.33 16.31 -14.72
N GLU A 223 -17.73 17.42 -14.31
CA GLU A 223 -16.83 18.16 -15.16
C GLU A 223 -15.66 17.26 -15.47
N SER A 224 -15.74 16.67 -16.64
CA SER A 224 -14.60 16.14 -17.36
C SER A 224 -13.63 17.28 -17.62
N ALA A 225 -12.59 17.42 -16.80
CA ALA A 225 -11.42 18.20 -17.14
C ALA A 225 -10.27 17.86 -16.19
N LEU A 226 -9.40 17.00 -16.66
CA LEU A 226 -7.92 17.13 -16.76
C LEU A 226 -7.29 15.79 -17.00
#